data_22e856b63510adc6e93d01bbcadede5a
#
_entry.id   22e856b63510adc6e93d01bbcadede5a
#
_cell.length_a   1.000
_cell.length_b   1.000
_cell.length_c   1.000
_cell.angle_alpha   90.00
_cell.angle_beta   90.00
_cell.angle_gamma   90.00
#
_symmetry.space_group_name_H-M   'P 1'
#
loop_
_entity.id
_entity.type
_entity.pdbx_description
1 polymer ?
#
loop_
_entity_poly.entity_id
_entity_poly.type
_entity_poly.pdbx_seq_one_letter_code
_entity_poly.pdbx_strand_id
1 'polypeptide(L)'
;MEALIPVINKLQDVFNTVGSDAIQLPQIVVVGSQSSGKSSVIESLVGRSFLPRGTGIVTRRPLVLQLVYCTKEDREKRSSENGIITAEEWGTFLHTKNKIFTNFDEIRKEIENETDRMAGDNKGISSEPITLKIYSPRVLNLTLVDLPGLTKVPVGDQPEDIEAQIKSLILKYISNPNSIILAVTTANTDMATSESLKFAKDVDADGRRTLAVITKLDLMDAGTDAVEILCGRVIPVKLGIIGVVNRSQQDIMNNKSIEDSLKDEAAYLQRKYPTLANRNGTLYLAKTLNRLLMRHIRDCLPDLKTRVNVMVSQFQTLLNSYGDDVTDKSQTLLQIITKFASAYCSTIEGTAKNIETTELCGGARICYIFHETFGKALNSIHPLTGISKMDILTAIRNATGPRPALFVPEVSFELLVKRQIRRLEEPSLRCVELVHEEMQRMIQHCGVESQQEMLRFPKLHEKIIDVVTQLLRRRLPATNAMVENIVAIELAYINTKHPDFHKEAAIVASLENPIENHVSENNRKLSEREQRDCDVIERLIKSYFYIVRKSIQDSIPKAVMHFLVNFIKDNLQSELVTHLYKSERADELLNESEHVAQRRKEAADMLKALQKANVIISEIRETHMW
;
A
#
# COMPACT_ATOMS: atom_id res chain seq x y z
N MET A 1 17.25 29.86 23.82
CA MET A 1 17.90 28.67 23.20
C MET A 1 17.64 27.36 23.97
N GLU A 2 17.36 27.38 25.24
CA GLU A 2 17.09 26.18 26.07
C GLU A 2 15.73 25.51 25.76
N ALA A 3 14.85 26.16 25.01
CA ALA A 3 13.51 25.66 24.67
C ALA A 3 13.46 24.60 23.55
N LEU A 4 14.58 24.37 22.82
CA LEU A 4 14.58 23.44 21.67
C LEU A 4 14.47 21.97 22.07
N ILE A 5 15.14 21.56 23.13
CA ILE A 5 15.14 20.16 23.57
C ILE A 5 13.76 19.72 24.09
N PRO A 6 13.03 20.51 24.92
CA PRO A 6 11.67 20.22 25.30
C PRO A 6 10.70 20.06 24.12
N VAL A 7 10.94 20.80 23.02
CA VAL A 7 10.13 20.70 21.81
C VAL A 7 10.37 19.39 21.07
N ILE A 8 11.66 18.97 20.95
CA ILE A 8 11.97 17.65 20.37
C ILE A 8 11.39 16.53 21.22
N ASN A 9 11.37 16.67 22.55
CA ASN A 9 10.72 15.70 23.44
C ASN A 9 9.21 15.62 23.18
N LYS A 10 8.52 16.77 22.99
CA LYS A 10 7.11 16.81 22.60
C LYS A 10 6.87 16.14 21.23
N LEU A 11 7.77 16.37 20.27
CA LEU A 11 7.70 15.69 18.97
C LEU A 11 7.88 14.19 19.12
N GLN A 12 8.80 13.75 19.96
CA GLN A 12 9.02 12.32 20.23
C GLN A 12 7.79 11.68 20.88
N ASP A 13 7.09 12.38 21.77
CA ASP A 13 5.83 11.92 22.36
C ASP A 13 4.73 11.75 21.33
N VAL A 14 4.60 12.71 20.40
CA VAL A 14 3.62 12.63 19.31
C VAL A 14 3.90 11.42 18.41
N PHE A 15 5.16 11.16 18.06
CA PHE A 15 5.51 10.02 17.20
C PHE A 15 5.46 8.67 17.90
N ASN A 16 5.83 8.62 19.18
CA ASN A 16 5.70 7.39 19.99
C ASN A 16 4.24 6.94 20.16
N THR A 17 3.30 7.91 20.26
CA THR A 17 1.86 7.58 20.37
C THR A 17 1.31 6.96 19.09
N VAL A 18 1.92 7.24 17.95
CA VAL A 18 1.46 6.77 16.62
C VAL A 18 2.24 5.53 16.15
N GLY A 19 3.31 5.15 16.87
CA GLY A 19 4.08 3.94 16.58
C GLY A 19 4.90 4.02 15.29
N SER A 20 5.29 5.22 14.85
CA SER A 20 6.05 5.38 13.61
C SER A 20 7.52 5.67 13.89
N ASP A 21 8.38 4.72 13.49
CA ASP A 21 9.85 4.91 13.39
C ASP A 21 10.26 5.83 12.21
N ALA A 22 9.28 6.42 11.50
CA ALA A 22 9.52 7.09 10.23
C ALA A 22 10.29 8.41 10.36
N ILE A 23 10.27 9.06 11.53
CA ILE A 23 10.98 10.32 11.75
C ILE A 23 12.02 10.14 12.85
N GLN A 24 13.27 10.18 12.42
CA GLN A 24 14.43 10.04 13.29
C GLN A 24 14.75 11.40 13.93
N LEU A 25 14.41 11.55 15.20
CA LEU A 25 14.68 12.77 15.97
C LEU A 25 16.13 12.84 16.47
N PRO A 26 16.68 14.04 16.68
CA PRO A 26 18.00 14.23 17.28
C PRO A 26 18.05 13.70 18.72
N GLN A 27 19.06 12.85 18.99
CA GLN A 27 19.28 12.21 20.30
C GLN A 27 20.75 11.92 20.51
N ILE A 28 21.15 11.65 21.75
CA ILE A 28 22.50 11.22 22.09
C ILE A 28 22.49 9.73 22.37
N VAL A 29 23.27 8.97 21.63
CA VAL A 29 23.37 7.51 21.76
C VAL A 29 24.65 7.15 22.47
N VAL A 30 24.54 6.46 23.63
CA VAL A 30 25.67 6.06 24.47
C VAL A 30 26.16 4.67 24.03
N VAL A 31 27.39 4.59 23.56
CA VAL A 31 28.02 3.35 23.09
C VAL A 31 29.29 3.07 23.89
N GLY A 32 29.52 1.81 24.24
CA GLY A 32 30.73 1.40 24.95
C GLY A 32 30.73 -0.09 25.26
N SER A 33 31.91 -0.63 25.54
CA SER A 33 32.04 -2.02 25.96
C SER A 33 31.34 -2.27 27.32
N GLN A 34 31.10 -3.54 27.59
CA GLN A 34 30.60 -3.94 28.92
C GLN A 34 31.59 -3.44 30.00
N SER A 35 31.06 -2.93 31.11
CA SER A 35 31.82 -2.37 32.20
C SER A 35 32.67 -1.12 31.88
N SER A 36 32.47 -0.46 30.71
CA SER A 36 33.16 0.80 30.39
C SER A 36 32.67 2.00 31.22
N GLY A 37 31.62 1.84 32.01
CA GLY A 37 31.06 2.88 32.86
C GLY A 37 29.92 3.69 32.25
N LYS A 38 29.26 3.24 31.17
CA LYS A 38 28.10 3.89 30.52
C LYS A 38 27.02 4.29 31.53
N SER A 39 26.49 3.29 32.25
CA SER A 39 25.40 3.50 33.21
C SER A 39 25.82 4.44 34.34
N SER A 40 27.09 4.38 34.78
CA SER A 40 27.62 5.29 35.78
C SER A 40 27.71 6.74 35.27
N VAL A 41 28.10 6.95 34.03
CA VAL A 41 28.10 8.28 33.39
C VAL A 41 26.68 8.83 33.34
N ILE A 42 25.70 8.02 32.92
CA ILE A 42 24.29 8.42 32.84
C ILE A 42 23.73 8.76 34.23
N GLU A 43 23.97 7.92 35.23
CA GLU A 43 23.56 8.20 36.62
C GLU A 43 24.20 9.48 37.18
N SER A 44 25.48 9.73 36.86
CA SER A 44 26.17 10.96 37.25
C SER A 44 25.59 12.21 36.59
N LEU A 45 25.13 12.10 35.32
CA LEU A 45 24.45 13.19 34.63
C LEU A 45 23.05 13.50 35.21
N VAL A 46 22.37 12.48 35.72
CA VAL A 46 21.03 12.60 36.36
C VAL A 46 21.17 13.05 37.84
N GLY A 47 22.29 12.69 38.48
CA GLY A 47 22.51 12.93 39.89
C GLY A 47 21.84 11.91 40.82
N ARG A 48 21.30 10.82 40.29
CA ARG A 48 20.60 9.77 41.03
C ARG A 48 20.94 8.37 40.52
N SER A 49 20.97 7.39 41.42
CA SER A 49 21.16 5.98 41.11
C SER A 49 19.82 5.32 40.82
N PHE A 50 19.57 4.92 39.57
CA PHE A 50 18.30 4.34 39.17
C PHE A 50 18.44 3.24 38.11
N LEU A 51 19.65 3.05 37.58
CA LEU A 51 19.85 2.01 36.57
C LEU A 51 20.10 0.66 37.26
N PRO A 52 19.62 -0.44 36.64
CA PRO A 52 19.88 -1.80 37.08
C PRO A 52 21.39 -2.09 37.17
N ARG A 53 21.78 -2.91 38.11
CA ARG A 53 23.17 -3.32 38.33
C ARG A 53 23.23 -4.82 38.56
N GLY A 54 24.28 -5.45 38.06
CA GLY A 54 24.43 -6.91 38.18
C GLY A 54 25.66 -7.43 37.45
N THR A 55 25.82 -8.75 37.47
CA THR A 55 26.84 -9.47 36.71
C THR A 55 26.29 -9.82 35.32
N GLY A 56 27.13 -9.72 34.29
CA GLY A 56 26.70 -9.98 32.91
C GLY A 56 26.12 -8.74 32.22
N ILE A 57 25.30 -8.97 31.15
CA ILE A 57 24.63 -7.89 30.42
C ILE A 57 23.38 -7.47 31.20
N VAL A 58 23.47 -6.33 31.83
CA VAL A 58 22.40 -5.77 32.68
C VAL A 58 21.41 -4.98 31.83
N THR A 59 21.89 -4.13 30.93
CA THR A 59 21.06 -3.40 29.95
C THR A 59 20.76 -4.33 28.76
N ARG A 60 19.56 -4.89 28.71
CA ARG A 60 19.12 -5.85 27.67
C ARG A 60 18.15 -5.24 26.67
N ARG A 61 17.72 -4.02 26.90
CA ARG A 61 16.86 -3.22 26.03
C ARG A 61 17.40 -1.81 25.91
N PRO A 62 17.22 -1.12 24.76
CA PRO A 62 17.53 0.31 24.68
C PRO A 62 16.70 1.09 25.70
N LEU A 63 17.34 1.94 26.48
CA LEU A 63 16.66 2.86 27.40
C LEU A 63 16.73 4.28 26.84
N VAL A 64 15.60 4.80 26.38
CA VAL A 64 15.45 6.20 25.95
C VAL A 64 15.13 7.04 27.18
N LEU A 65 16.11 7.79 27.63
CA LEU A 65 16.04 8.65 28.82
C LEU A 65 15.86 10.11 28.40
N GLN A 66 14.74 10.70 28.76
CA GLN A 66 14.46 12.12 28.58
C GLN A 66 14.61 12.86 29.90
N LEU A 67 15.63 13.70 30.02
CA LEU A 67 15.84 14.57 31.16
C LEU A 67 15.13 15.90 30.90
N VAL A 68 14.26 16.29 31.82
CA VAL A 68 13.45 17.50 31.71
C VAL A 68 13.70 18.39 32.90
N TYR A 69 14.29 19.56 32.67
CA TYR A 69 14.43 20.58 33.69
C TYR A 69 13.03 21.08 34.13
N CYS A 70 12.75 21.01 35.42
CA CYS A 70 11.48 21.42 36.00
C CYS A 70 11.67 22.05 37.38
N THR A 71 11.26 23.31 37.50
CA THR A 71 11.28 24.03 38.79
C THR A 71 9.98 23.82 39.57
N LYS A 72 9.96 24.27 40.84
CA LYS A 72 8.75 24.24 41.69
C LYS A 72 7.62 25.14 41.13
N GLU A 73 7.97 26.11 40.30
CA GLU A 73 7.05 27.10 39.71
C GLU A 73 6.39 26.64 38.40
N ASP A 74 6.91 25.59 37.77
CA ASP A 74 6.41 25.06 36.50
C ASP A 74 5.11 24.25 36.68
N ARG A 75 3.97 24.94 36.86
CA ARG A 75 2.66 24.31 37.10
C ARG A 75 2.21 23.41 35.94
N GLU A 76 2.51 23.77 34.70
CA GLU A 76 2.13 22.97 33.51
C GLU A 76 2.78 21.58 33.52
N LYS A 77 4.08 21.49 33.83
CA LYS A 77 4.80 20.21 33.86
C LYS A 77 4.47 19.37 35.09
N ARG A 78 3.93 20.02 36.15
CA ARG A 78 3.56 19.38 37.43
C ARG A 78 2.07 19.00 37.49
N SER A 79 1.29 19.33 36.48
CA SER A 79 -0.11 18.96 36.40
C SER A 79 -0.24 17.50 35.97
N SER A 80 -0.97 16.70 36.75
CA SER A 80 -1.36 15.31 36.41
C SER A 80 -2.86 15.13 36.61
N GLU A 81 -3.41 14.04 36.11
CA GLU A 81 -4.82 13.67 36.31
C GLU A 81 -5.18 13.56 37.81
N ASN A 82 -4.21 13.24 38.67
CA ASN A 82 -4.40 13.09 40.11
C ASN A 82 -4.07 14.37 40.92
N GLY A 83 -3.87 15.52 40.23
CA GLY A 83 -3.54 16.77 40.89
C GLY A 83 -2.11 17.27 40.62
N ILE A 84 -1.62 18.24 41.43
CA ILE A 84 -0.31 18.83 41.28
C ILE A 84 0.74 17.95 41.97
N ILE A 85 1.80 17.59 41.24
CA ILE A 85 2.93 16.83 41.76
C ILE A 85 3.75 17.72 42.69
N THR A 86 3.85 17.33 43.99
CA THR A 86 4.60 18.06 45.01
C THR A 86 6.05 17.61 45.12
N ALA A 87 6.39 16.43 44.63
CA ALA A 87 7.75 15.89 44.67
C ALA A 87 8.75 16.82 43.94
N GLU A 88 9.97 16.95 44.46
CA GLU A 88 11.01 17.76 43.82
C GLU A 88 11.52 17.11 42.54
N GLU A 89 11.65 15.79 42.55
CA GLU A 89 12.10 14.95 41.42
C GLU A 89 11.14 13.78 41.27
N TRP A 90 10.82 13.43 40.01
CA TRP A 90 9.97 12.27 39.71
C TRP A 90 10.27 11.73 38.30
N GLY A 91 9.87 10.49 38.07
CA GLY A 91 9.96 9.84 36.77
C GLY A 91 8.62 9.31 36.28
N THR A 92 8.45 9.20 34.97
CA THR A 92 7.30 8.58 34.32
C THR A 92 7.76 7.70 33.17
N PHE A 93 7.12 6.53 33.01
CA PHE A 93 7.36 5.65 31.87
C PHE A 93 6.22 5.76 30.85
N LEU A 94 6.53 5.56 29.59
CA LEU A 94 5.53 5.61 28.51
C LEU A 94 4.53 4.43 28.60
N HIS A 95 4.99 3.24 29.01
CA HIS A 95 4.16 2.03 29.12
C HIS A 95 3.25 2.00 30.37
N THR A 96 3.61 2.72 31.43
CA THR A 96 2.78 2.83 32.65
C THR A 96 1.98 4.14 32.64
N LYS A 97 0.91 4.18 31.81
CA LYS A 97 0.08 5.40 31.70
C LYS A 97 -0.30 5.91 33.09
N ASN A 98 0.03 7.19 33.35
CA ASN A 98 -0.36 7.96 34.54
C ASN A 98 0.27 7.56 35.88
N LYS A 99 1.21 6.59 35.96
CA LYS A 99 1.92 6.27 37.17
C LYS A 99 3.16 7.18 37.34
N ILE A 100 3.23 7.89 38.46
CA ILE A 100 4.32 8.78 38.81
C ILE A 100 5.21 8.05 39.82
N PHE A 101 6.50 7.99 39.54
CA PHE A 101 7.51 7.39 40.39
C PHE A 101 8.31 8.49 41.05
N THR A 102 8.22 8.58 42.37
CA THR A 102 8.99 9.55 43.20
C THR A 102 10.23 8.92 43.83
N ASN A 103 10.26 7.58 43.89
CA ASN A 103 11.38 6.80 44.39
C ASN A 103 12.20 6.19 43.25
N PHE A 104 13.49 6.50 43.18
CA PHE A 104 14.37 5.99 42.12
C PHE A 104 14.67 4.48 42.24
N ASP A 105 14.49 3.86 43.41
CA ASP A 105 14.56 2.41 43.54
C ASP A 105 13.34 1.71 42.89
N GLU A 106 12.17 2.33 42.91
CA GLU A 106 11.01 1.85 42.18
C GLU A 106 11.20 1.99 40.67
N ILE A 107 11.84 3.06 40.21
CA ILE A 107 12.21 3.24 38.79
C ILE A 107 13.14 2.10 38.35
N ARG A 108 14.15 1.75 39.16
CA ARG A 108 15.06 0.64 38.88
C ARG A 108 14.31 -0.68 38.73
N LYS A 109 13.43 -1.01 39.71
CA LYS A 109 12.62 -2.22 39.66
C LYS A 109 11.70 -2.26 38.46
N GLU A 110 11.11 -1.13 38.08
CA GLU A 110 10.25 -1.07 36.89
C GLU A 110 11.04 -1.31 35.60
N ILE A 111 12.26 -0.80 35.46
CA ILE A 111 13.15 -1.10 34.32
C ILE A 111 13.48 -2.59 34.29
N GLU A 112 13.77 -3.22 35.42
CA GLU A 112 14.04 -4.65 35.55
C GLU A 112 12.81 -5.47 35.14
N ASN A 113 11.65 -5.21 35.72
CA ASN A 113 10.39 -5.91 35.44
C ASN A 113 9.99 -5.81 33.96
N GLU A 114 10.06 -4.61 33.37
CA GLU A 114 9.70 -4.40 31.97
C GLU A 114 10.71 -5.04 31.03
N THR A 115 11.99 -5.09 31.43
CA THR A 115 13.02 -5.79 30.67
C THR A 115 12.76 -7.30 30.69
N ASP A 116 12.47 -7.88 31.85
CA ASP A 116 12.18 -9.32 31.98
C ASP A 116 10.89 -9.71 31.27
N ARG A 117 9.87 -8.86 31.33
CA ARG A 117 8.59 -9.08 30.62
C ARG A 117 8.74 -9.26 29.12
N MET A 118 9.64 -8.48 28.48
CA MET A 118 9.76 -8.44 27.03
C MET A 118 10.96 -9.23 26.50
N ALA A 119 12.07 -9.27 27.25
CA ALA A 119 13.28 -10.00 26.84
C ALA A 119 13.26 -11.49 27.23
N GLY A 120 12.29 -11.90 28.05
CA GLY A 120 12.13 -13.27 28.55
C GLY A 120 13.21 -13.70 29.53
N ASP A 121 13.06 -14.90 30.10
CA ASP A 121 13.96 -15.49 31.10
C ASP A 121 15.33 -15.88 30.52
N ASN A 122 15.45 -16.01 29.21
CA ASN A 122 16.65 -16.51 28.50
C ASN A 122 17.78 -15.46 28.33
N LYS A 123 17.78 -14.38 29.11
CA LYS A 123 18.80 -13.31 29.03
C LYS A 123 19.05 -12.75 27.62
N GLY A 124 18.09 -12.86 26.72
CA GLY A 124 18.10 -12.31 25.36
C GLY A 124 18.04 -10.78 25.33
N ILE A 125 18.20 -10.21 24.14
CA ILE A 125 18.10 -8.76 23.91
C ILE A 125 16.82 -8.48 23.12
N SER A 126 16.13 -7.39 23.47
CA SER A 126 14.99 -6.88 22.71
C SER A 126 15.34 -5.55 22.05
N SER A 127 14.86 -5.35 20.82
CA SER A 127 15.07 -4.10 20.09
C SER A 127 14.08 -2.99 20.48
N GLU A 128 13.02 -3.32 21.24
CA GLU A 128 12.01 -2.35 21.66
C GLU A 128 12.55 -1.48 22.82
N PRO A 129 12.53 -0.15 22.70
CA PRO A 129 13.05 0.73 23.73
C PRO A 129 12.11 0.87 24.93
N ILE A 130 12.68 1.07 26.10
CA ILE A 130 11.98 1.56 27.29
C ILE A 130 12.13 3.09 27.29
N THR A 131 11.03 3.83 27.36
CA THR A 131 11.07 5.30 27.42
C THR A 131 10.80 5.76 28.85
N LEU A 132 11.78 6.43 29.46
CA LEU A 132 11.72 7.01 30.79
C LEU A 132 11.92 8.51 30.73
N LYS A 133 11.01 9.28 31.33
CA LYS A 133 11.18 10.74 31.55
C LYS A 133 11.49 11.00 33.00
N ILE A 134 12.54 11.78 33.27
CA ILE A 134 12.92 12.24 34.62
C ILE A 134 12.80 13.76 34.66
N TYR A 135 12.04 14.24 35.61
CA TYR A 135 11.83 15.66 35.89
C TYR A 135 12.62 16.03 37.16
N SER A 136 13.51 16.99 37.03
CA SER A 136 14.33 17.44 38.16
C SER A 136 14.80 18.90 37.94
N PRO A 137 14.94 19.71 39.01
CA PRO A 137 15.53 21.04 38.92
C PRO A 137 17.06 21.01 38.80
N ARG A 138 17.69 19.83 38.91
CA ARG A 138 19.15 19.66 38.91
C ARG A 138 19.70 19.18 37.57
N VAL A 139 18.85 18.69 36.67
CA VAL A 139 19.26 18.17 35.38
C VAL A 139 19.17 19.24 34.29
N LEU A 140 20.00 19.09 33.26
CA LEU A 140 19.83 19.82 32.03
C LEU A 140 18.91 19.02 31.09
N ASN A 141 18.18 19.72 30.23
CA ASN A 141 17.38 19.04 29.20
C ASN A 141 18.28 18.24 28.27
N LEU A 142 18.09 16.90 28.22
CA LEU A 142 18.86 15.97 27.39
C LEU A 142 17.98 14.78 26.99
N THR A 143 18.20 14.26 25.79
CA THR A 143 17.65 12.96 25.37
C THR A 143 18.83 12.02 25.13
N LEU A 144 18.93 11.00 25.96
CA LEU A 144 19.98 9.99 25.95
C LEU A 144 19.39 8.62 25.62
N VAL A 145 20.12 7.82 24.88
CA VAL A 145 19.77 6.41 24.63
C VAL A 145 20.89 5.55 25.17
N ASP A 146 20.61 4.80 26.26
CA ASP A 146 21.52 3.79 26.77
C ASP A 146 21.34 2.48 26.04
N LEU A 147 22.40 1.95 25.45
CA LEU A 147 22.40 0.72 24.69
C LEU A 147 23.12 -0.40 25.45
N PRO A 148 22.79 -1.68 25.17
CA PRO A 148 23.54 -2.81 25.70
C PRO A 148 25.04 -2.65 25.47
N GLY A 149 25.84 -3.11 26.44
CA GLY A 149 27.29 -3.06 26.33
C GLY A 149 27.82 -4.03 25.27
N LEU A 150 28.80 -3.56 24.49
CA LEU A 150 29.50 -4.42 23.55
C LEU A 150 30.14 -5.58 24.31
N THR A 151 29.85 -6.81 23.89
CA THR A 151 30.41 -8.06 24.41
C THR A 151 30.85 -8.94 23.26
N LYS A 152 31.91 -9.74 23.48
CA LYS A 152 32.48 -10.64 22.49
C LYS A 152 32.13 -12.10 22.75
N VAL A 153 31.81 -12.43 23.99
CA VAL A 153 31.59 -13.80 24.43
C VAL A 153 30.26 -13.88 25.17
N PRO A 154 29.39 -14.81 24.83
CA PRO A 154 28.17 -15.04 25.60
C PRO A 154 28.50 -15.53 27.01
N VAL A 155 27.74 -15.07 28.01
CA VAL A 155 27.95 -15.44 29.42
C VAL A 155 26.71 -16.14 29.95
N GLY A 156 26.86 -17.37 30.42
CA GLY A 156 25.75 -18.19 30.95
C GLY A 156 24.77 -18.62 29.84
N ASP A 157 23.46 -18.43 30.06
CA ASP A 157 22.37 -18.86 29.18
C ASP A 157 22.10 -17.90 27.98
N GLN A 158 23.06 -17.06 27.63
CA GLN A 158 22.93 -16.13 26.52
C GLN A 158 23.03 -16.84 25.15
N PRO A 159 22.27 -16.36 24.12
CA PRO A 159 22.39 -16.88 22.77
C PRO A 159 23.82 -16.76 22.22
N GLU A 160 24.26 -17.73 21.41
CA GLU A 160 25.60 -17.72 20.80
C GLU A 160 25.81 -16.52 19.85
N ASP A 161 24.73 -15.98 19.26
CA ASP A 161 24.74 -14.86 18.35
C ASP A 161 24.57 -13.48 19.03
N ILE A 162 24.70 -13.40 20.37
CA ILE A 162 24.48 -12.19 21.17
C ILE A 162 25.34 -11.01 20.70
N GLU A 163 26.59 -11.28 20.29
CA GLU A 163 27.47 -10.25 19.73
C GLU A 163 26.87 -9.62 18.46
N ALA A 164 26.38 -10.44 17.55
CA ALA A 164 25.77 -9.98 16.28
C ALA A 164 24.49 -9.19 16.53
N GLN A 165 23.65 -9.62 17.50
CA GLN A 165 22.43 -8.94 17.88
C GLN A 165 22.74 -7.55 18.48
N ILE A 166 23.69 -7.46 19.42
CA ILE A 166 24.11 -6.18 20.03
C ILE A 166 24.66 -5.25 18.95
N LYS A 167 25.53 -5.75 18.09
CA LYS A 167 26.14 -4.99 17.02
C LYS A 167 25.08 -4.43 16.05
N SER A 168 24.13 -5.26 15.62
CA SER A 168 23.01 -4.83 14.78
C SER A 168 22.17 -3.75 15.47
N LEU A 169 21.84 -3.94 16.74
CA LEU A 169 21.10 -2.98 17.54
C LEU A 169 21.83 -1.64 17.65
N ILE A 170 23.11 -1.66 17.99
CA ILE A 170 23.93 -0.43 18.10
C ILE A 170 23.98 0.28 16.74
N LEU A 171 24.26 -0.45 15.65
CA LEU A 171 24.30 0.12 14.31
C LEU A 171 22.96 0.76 13.91
N LYS A 172 21.82 0.16 14.27
CA LYS A 172 20.49 0.75 14.02
C LYS A 172 20.39 2.17 14.61
N TYR A 173 20.90 2.40 15.80
CA TYR A 173 20.83 3.71 16.47
C TYR A 173 21.90 4.70 16.00
N ILE A 174 23.15 4.26 15.81
CA ILE A 174 24.25 5.17 15.45
C ILE A 174 24.35 5.47 13.96
N SER A 175 23.78 4.63 13.07
CA SER A 175 23.70 4.93 11.62
C SER A 175 22.77 6.10 11.31
N ASN A 176 21.87 6.42 12.24
CA ASN A 176 21.03 7.59 12.10
C ASN A 176 21.88 8.89 12.09
N PRO A 177 21.84 9.69 11.00
CA PRO A 177 22.61 10.93 10.91
C PRO A 177 22.21 11.97 11.96
N ASN A 178 21.00 11.86 12.52
CA ASN A 178 20.49 12.75 13.55
C ASN A 178 20.90 12.31 14.97
N SER A 179 21.68 11.24 15.14
CA SER A 179 22.18 10.79 16.44
C SER A 179 23.60 11.31 16.69
N ILE A 180 23.81 11.93 17.85
CA ILE A 180 25.14 12.23 18.39
C ILE A 180 25.64 10.96 19.08
N ILE A 181 26.87 10.55 18.81
CA ILE A 181 27.48 9.35 19.37
C ILE A 181 28.32 9.74 20.58
N LEU A 182 27.97 9.20 21.75
CA LEU A 182 28.76 9.30 22.97
C LEU A 182 29.56 8.01 23.15
N ALA A 183 30.80 8.01 22.67
CA ALA A 183 31.66 6.84 22.72
C ALA A 183 32.36 6.77 24.09
N VAL A 184 31.93 5.83 24.96
CA VAL A 184 32.48 5.65 26.31
C VAL A 184 33.57 4.58 26.29
N THR A 185 34.76 4.95 26.74
CA THR A 185 35.91 4.05 26.86
C THR A 185 36.60 4.24 28.21
N THR A 186 37.44 3.31 28.62
CA THR A 186 38.15 3.35 29.91
C THR A 186 39.59 3.83 29.72
N ALA A 187 40.12 4.61 30.68
CA ALA A 187 41.47 5.15 30.61
C ALA A 187 42.57 4.09 30.78
N ASN A 188 42.26 2.99 31.47
CA ASN A 188 43.18 1.88 31.74
C ASN A 188 43.29 0.86 30.63
N THR A 189 42.70 1.12 29.43
CA THR A 189 42.83 0.28 28.24
C THR A 189 43.38 1.13 27.09
N ASP A 190 44.08 0.49 26.16
CA ASP A 190 44.58 1.19 24.98
C ASP A 190 43.41 1.72 24.15
N MET A 191 43.42 3.01 23.86
CA MET A 191 42.39 3.65 23.05
C MET A 191 42.30 3.12 21.63
N ALA A 192 43.41 2.60 21.08
CA ALA A 192 43.43 2.00 19.76
C ALA A 192 42.58 0.70 19.67
N THR A 193 42.36 0.06 20.83
CA THR A 193 41.52 -1.16 20.93
C THR A 193 40.07 -0.86 21.28
N SER A 194 39.70 0.40 21.42
CA SER A 194 38.33 0.80 21.77
C SER A 194 37.31 0.49 20.68
N GLU A 195 36.45 -0.48 20.94
CA GLU A 195 35.39 -0.86 20.03
C GLU A 195 34.34 0.26 19.84
N SER A 196 34.04 1.03 20.90
CA SER A 196 33.12 2.16 20.81
C SER A 196 33.58 3.22 19.81
N LEU A 197 34.87 3.55 19.81
CA LEU A 197 35.45 4.48 18.84
C LEU A 197 35.54 3.88 17.43
N LYS A 198 35.79 2.58 17.32
CA LYS A 198 35.80 1.88 16.04
C LYS A 198 34.40 1.95 15.40
N PHE A 199 33.33 1.55 16.11
CA PHE A 199 31.96 1.65 15.61
C PHE A 199 31.55 3.08 15.28
N ALA A 200 31.95 4.05 16.11
CA ALA A 200 31.70 5.45 15.81
C ALA A 200 32.38 5.89 14.50
N LYS A 201 33.62 5.47 14.26
CA LYS A 201 34.39 5.79 13.06
C LYS A 201 33.79 5.13 11.81
N ASP A 202 33.24 3.92 11.93
CA ASP A 202 32.61 3.20 10.81
C ASP A 202 31.38 3.96 10.25
N VAL A 203 30.63 4.67 11.11
CA VAL A 203 29.40 5.40 10.73
C VAL A 203 29.59 6.93 10.67
N ASP A 204 30.64 7.47 11.27
CA ASP A 204 31.01 8.89 11.31
C ASP A 204 32.51 9.07 11.05
N ALA A 205 32.94 8.72 9.84
CA ALA A 205 34.34 8.76 9.43
C ALA A 205 35.01 10.13 9.67
N ASP A 206 34.24 11.21 9.53
CA ASP A 206 34.69 12.59 9.76
C ASP A 206 34.70 13.00 11.25
N GLY A 207 34.10 12.22 12.13
CA GLY A 207 33.98 12.51 13.58
C GLY A 207 33.15 13.76 13.89
N ARG A 208 32.21 14.15 13.03
CA ARG A 208 31.42 15.37 13.18
C ARG A 208 30.36 15.30 14.26
N ARG A 209 29.91 14.11 14.61
CA ARG A 209 28.86 13.82 15.59
C ARG A 209 29.30 12.87 16.70
N THR A 210 30.59 12.60 16.81
CA THR A 210 31.19 11.71 17.83
C THR A 210 31.87 12.53 18.92
N LEU A 211 31.49 12.31 20.20
CA LEU A 211 32.14 12.81 21.39
C LEU A 211 32.68 11.60 22.18
N ALA A 212 33.94 11.63 22.55
CA ALA A 212 34.54 10.57 23.37
C ALA A 212 34.49 10.90 24.85
N VAL A 213 34.15 9.91 25.68
CA VAL A 213 34.19 10.01 27.13
C VAL A 213 35.14 8.96 27.68
N ILE A 214 36.13 9.43 28.46
CA ILE A 214 37.11 8.58 29.10
C ILE A 214 36.74 8.44 30.58
N THR A 215 36.44 7.22 30.99
CA THR A 215 36.12 6.88 32.39
C THR A 215 37.33 6.27 33.10
N LYS A 216 37.23 6.11 34.41
CA LYS A 216 38.24 5.43 35.24
C LYS A 216 39.64 6.05 35.14
N LEU A 217 39.71 7.37 35.07
CA LEU A 217 41.01 8.10 35.13
C LEU A 217 41.80 7.86 36.42
N ASP A 218 41.08 7.54 37.48
CA ASP A 218 41.61 7.21 38.82
C ASP A 218 42.28 5.81 38.89
N LEU A 219 41.98 4.93 37.92
CA LEU A 219 42.50 3.56 37.85
C LEU A 219 43.69 3.41 36.88
N MET A 220 44.29 4.50 36.43
CA MET A 220 45.50 4.44 35.61
C MET A 220 46.73 4.09 36.45
N ASP A 221 47.64 3.35 35.85
CA ASP A 221 48.88 2.91 36.52
C ASP A 221 49.74 4.08 37.01
N ALA A 222 50.47 3.86 38.10
CA ALA A 222 51.35 4.84 38.64
C ALA A 222 52.47 5.21 37.64
N GLY A 223 52.58 6.50 37.30
CA GLY A 223 53.53 6.99 36.29
C GLY A 223 52.96 7.19 34.91
N THR A 224 51.70 6.77 34.65
CA THR A 224 50.99 7.11 33.42
C THR A 224 50.05 8.29 33.62
N ASP A 225 49.83 9.06 32.57
CA ASP A 225 48.83 10.14 32.56
C ASP A 225 47.97 10.14 31.29
N ALA A 226 46.80 10.73 31.38
CA ALA A 226 45.85 10.80 30.25
C ALA A 226 45.97 12.13 29.49
N VAL A 227 46.98 12.95 29.69
CA VAL A 227 47.08 14.29 29.09
C VAL A 227 47.06 14.22 27.57
N GLU A 228 47.85 13.34 26.98
CA GLU A 228 47.90 13.14 25.52
C GLU A 228 46.55 12.69 24.98
N ILE A 229 45.84 11.83 25.69
CA ILE A 229 44.52 11.32 25.34
C ILE A 229 43.51 12.46 25.43
N LEU A 230 43.45 13.16 26.55
CA LEU A 230 42.49 14.25 26.79
C LEU A 230 42.71 15.46 25.88
N CYS A 231 43.93 15.66 25.38
CA CYS A 231 44.26 16.66 24.37
C CYS A 231 43.92 16.23 22.95
N GLY A 232 43.45 14.98 22.74
CA GLY A 232 43.08 14.47 21.41
C GLY A 232 44.28 14.18 20.49
N ARG A 233 45.50 14.01 21.07
CA ARG A 233 46.73 13.72 20.29
C ARG A 233 46.86 12.27 19.87
N VAL A 234 46.27 11.35 20.64
CA VAL A 234 46.30 9.90 20.36
C VAL A 234 45.29 9.53 19.28
N ILE A 235 44.04 9.97 19.45
CA ILE A 235 42.97 9.77 18.46
C ILE A 235 42.24 11.09 18.26
N PRO A 236 42.23 11.65 17.04
CA PRO A 236 41.56 12.91 16.79
C PRO A 236 40.03 12.69 16.75
N VAL A 237 39.31 13.26 17.72
CA VAL A 237 37.85 13.33 17.76
C VAL A 237 37.44 14.79 17.66
N LYS A 238 36.68 15.16 16.61
CA LYS A 238 36.36 16.57 16.30
C LYS A 238 35.55 17.27 17.41
N LEU A 239 34.59 16.56 18.03
CA LEU A 239 33.80 17.13 19.12
C LEU A 239 34.56 17.16 20.46
N GLY A 240 35.73 16.50 20.51
CA GLY A 240 36.63 16.50 21.69
C GLY A 240 36.54 15.20 22.50
N ILE A 241 37.36 15.18 23.53
CA ILE A 241 37.47 14.08 24.49
C ILE A 241 37.27 14.68 25.89
N ILE A 242 36.41 14.05 26.69
CA ILE A 242 36.13 14.51 28.08
C ILE A 242 36.40 13.36 29.03
N GLY A 243 37.25 13.60 30.02
CA GLY A 243 37.53 12.65 31.08
C GLY A 243 36.58 12.82 32.25
N VAL A 244 36.12 11.71 32.81
CA VAL A 244 35.23 11.67 33.99
C VAL A 244 35.71 10.64 35.00
N VAL A 245 35.46 10.90 36.28
CA VAL A 245 35.73 9.97 37.38
C VAL A 245 34.45 9.63 38.10
N ASN A 246 33.96 8.41 37.87
CA ASN A 246 32.75 7.90 38.48
C ASN A 246 33.04 7.22 39.83
N ARG A 247 31.98 6.92 40.60
CA ARG A 247 32.05 6.14 41.82
C ARG A 247 32.73 4.78 41.60
N SER A 248 33.62 4.40 42.53
CA SER A 248 34.17 3.05 42.59
C SER A 248 33.11 2.04 43.03
N GLN A 249 33.36 0.74 42.83
CA GLN A 249 32.45 -0.31 43.34
C GLN A 249 32.31 -0.23 44.86
N GLN A 250 33.38 0.15 45.58
CA GLN A 250 33.37 0.31 47.02
C GLN A 250 32.52 1.53 47.45
N ASP A 251 32.62 2.66 46.73
CA ASP A 251 31.76 3.82 46.95
C ASP A 251 30.29 3.50 46.78
N ILE A 252 29.97 2.64 45.78
CA ILE A 252 28.60 2.20 45.52
C ILE A 252 28.09 1.31 46.66
N MET A 253 28.90 0.37 47.14
CA MET A 253 28.56 -0.51 48.27
C MET A 253 28.37 0.31 49.54
N ASN A 254 29.16 1.35 49.74
CA ASN A 254 29.08 2.26 50.87
C ASN A 254 27.97 3.33 50.74
N ASN A 255 27.12 3.24 49.70
CA ASN A 255 26.03 4.18 49.40
C ASN A 255 26.48 5.65 49.35
N LYS A 256 27.71 5.91 48.86
CA LYS A 256 28.22 7.27 48.69
C LYS A 256 27.33 8.07 47.73
N SER A 257 26.96 9.28 48.12
CA SER A 257 26.09 10.13 47.29
C SER A 257 26.79 10.52 45.98
N ILE A 258 26.00 10.72 44.91
CA ILE A 258 26.57 11.19 43.64
C ILE A 258 27.09 12.63 43.79
N GLU A 259 26.46 13.46 44.61
CA GLU A 259 26.91 14.83 44.86
C GLU A 259 28.32 14.87 45.48
N ASP A 260 28.61 13.99 46.44
CA ASP A 260 29.95 13.90 47.04
C ASP A 260 30.95 13.31 46.04
N SER A 261 30.53 12.36 45.21
CA SER A 261 31.38 11.84 44.14
C SER A 261 31.75 12.92 43.11
N LEU A 262 30.84 13.84 42.78
CA LEU A 262 31.13 14.96 41.86
C LEU A 262 32.13 15.96 42.48
N LYS A 263 32.07 16.17 43.81
CA LYS A 263 33.08 16.98 44.49
C LYS A 263 34.45 16.32 44.46
N ASP A 264 34.51 15.01 44.70
CA ASP A 264 35.76 14.24 44.67
C ASP A 264 36.33 14.18 43.24
N GLU A 265 35.49 14.03 42.21
CA GLU A 265 35.88 14.14 40.81
C GLU A 265 36.54 15.48 40.51
N ALA A 266 35.90 16.58 40.92
CA ALA A 266 36.45 17.93 40.73
C ALA A 266 37.81 18.10 41.45
N ALA A 267 37.90 17.63 42.70
CA ALA A 267 39.14 17.67 43.47
C ALA A 267 40.25 16.82 42.85
N TYR A 268 39.91 15.63 42.34
CA TYR A 268 40.85 14.75 41.64
C TYR A 268 41.40 15.39 40.38
N LEU A 269 40.50 15.94 39.51
CA LEU A 269 40.89 16.60 38.28
C LEU A 269 41.76 17.85 38.54
N GLN A 270 41.44 18.65 39.56
CA GLN A 270 42.20 19.81 39.92
C GLN A 270 43.62 19.45 40.40
N ARG A 271 43.76 18.33 41.15
CA ARG A 271 45.02 17.85 41.66
C ARG A 271 45.91 17.22 40.60
N LYS A 272 45.34 16.34 39.74
CA LYS A 272 46.11 15.54 38.77
C LYS A 272 46.25 16.22 37.41
N TYR A 273 45.22 16.96 36.96
CA TYR A 273 45.15 17.61 35.67
C TYR A 273 44.75 19.10 35.74
N PRO A 274 45.49 19.96 36.46
CA PRO A 274 45.09 21.35 36.77
C PRO A 274 44.82 22.19 35.50
N THR A 275 45.56 21.97 34.42
CA THR A 275 45.40 22.69 33.16
C THR A 275 44.17 22.27 32.37
N LEU A 276 43.67 21.06 32.60
CA LEU A 276 42.55 20.46 31.88
C LEU A 276 41.29 20.35 32.76
N ALA A 277 41.36 20.64 34.05
CA ALA A 277 40.28 20.47 35.02
C ALA A 277 39.00 21.21 34.58
N ASN A 278 39.09 22.40 34.00
CA ASN A 278 37.95 23.20 33.55
C ASN A 278 37.27 22.66 32.29
N ARG A 279 37.88 21.69 31.58
CA ARG A 279 37.36 21.06 30.34
C ARG A 279 37.05 19.58 30.50
N ASN A 280 37.06 19.10 31.74
CA ASN A 280 36.77 17.71 32.09
C ASN A 280 35.78 17.64 33.24
N GLY A 281 35.33 16.44 33.56
CA GLY A 281 34.36 16.15 34.61
C GLY A 281 32.91 16.13 34.13
N THR A 282 32.08 15.52 34.94
CA THR A 282 30.68 15.25 34.63
C THR A 282 29.86 16.53 34.40
N LEU A 283 30.11 17.59 35.17
CA LEU A 283 29.41 18.87 34.98
C LEU A 283 29.75 19.55 33.64
N TYR A 284 31.02 19.47 33.22
CA TYR A 284 31.43 19.96 31.91
C TYR A 284 30.85 19.11 30.76
N LEU A 285 30.82 17.78 30.95
CA LEU A 285 30.20 16.84 30.02
C LEU A 285 28.71 17.18 29.82
N ALA A 286 27.93 17.36 30.90
CA ALA A 286 26.52 17.72 30.84
C ALA A 286 26.27 19.00 30.04
N LYS A 287 27.03 20.06 30.31
CA LYS A 287 26.94 21.34 29.58
C LYS A 287 27.32 21.18 28.09
N THR A 288 28.35 20.38 27.82
CA THR A 288 28.81 20.14 26.44
C THR A 288 27.78 19.32 25.65
N LEU A 289 27.24 18.27 26.24
CA LEU A 289 26.17 17.45 25.60
C LEU A 289 24.92 18.28 25.30
N ASN A 290 24.49 19.10 26.27
CA ASN A 290 23.34 19.99 26.04
C ASN A 290 23.59 20.97 24.89
N ARG A 291 24.77 21.62 24.84
CA ARG A 291 25.15 22.55 23.78
C ARG A 291 25.27 21.85 22.42
N LEU A 292 25.85 20.65 22.36
CA LEU A 292 26.00 19.87 21.15
C LEU A 292 24.64 19.41 20.65
N LEU A 293 23.77 18.92 21.52
CA LEU A 293 22.42 18.49 21.15
C LEU A 293 21.60 19.66 20.60
N MET A 294 21.63 20.82 21.26
CA MET A 294 20.93 22.02 20.77
C MET A 294 21.43 22.48 19.42
N ARG A 295 22.76 22.46 19.21
CA ARG A 295 23.32 22.80 17.88
C ARG A 295 22.88 21.83 16.82
N HIS A 296 22.96 20.55 17.13
CA HIS A 296 22.55 19.47 16.20
C HIS A 296 21.06 19.52 15.86
N ILE A 297 20.20 19.80 16.86
CA ILE A 297 18.76 20.02 16.63
C ILE A 297 18.54 21.17 15.65
N ARG A 298 19.24 22.29 15.83
CA ARG A 298 19.12 23.46 14.95
C ARG A 298 19.50 23.13 13.50
N ASP A 299 20.58 22.38 13.34
CA ASP A 299 21.11 22.01 12.03
C ASP A 299 20.17 21.01 11.31
N CYS A 300 19.49 20.11 12.06
CA CYS A 300 18.57 19.12 11.52
C CYS A 300 17.12 19.63 11.34
N LEU A 301 16.73 20.72 11.97
CA LEU A 301 15.34 21.23 11.94
C LEU A 301 14.80 21.49 10.55
N PRO A 302 15.54 22.09 9.57
CA PRO A 302 15.05 22.31 8.24
C PRO A 302 14.69 21.01 7.52
N ASP A 303 15.54 20.01 7.64
CA ASP A 303 15.33 18.68 7.02
C ASP A 303 14.15 17.95 7.66
N LEU A 304 14.02 18.02 8.98
CA LEU A 304 12.88 17.47 9.71
C LEU A 304 11.57 18.11 9.24
N LYS A 305 11.53 19.44 9.09
CA LYS A 305 10.36 20.15 8.60
C LYS A 305 9.98 19.71 7.20
N THR A 306 10.97 19.58 6.31
CA THR A 306 10.74 19.12 4.94
C THR A 306 10.16 17.71 4.92
N ARG A 307 10.73 16.78 5.70
CA ARG A 307 10.24 15.40 5.82
C ARG A 307 8.81 15.35 6.37
N VAL A 308 8.53 16.10 7.44
CA VAL A 308 7.17 16.18 8.01
C VAL A 308 6.17 16.69 6.96
N ASN A 309 6.51 17.75 6.21
CA ASN A 309 5.63 18.28 5.17
C ASN A 309 5.37 17.29 4.04
N VAL A 310 6.41 16.57 3.59
CA VAL A 310 6.26 15.51 2.58
C VAL A 310 5.34 14.41 3.11
N MET A 311 5.52 13.96 4.35
CA MET A 311 4.66 12.95 4.95
C MET A 311 3.22 13.44 5.12
N VAL A 312 3.00 14.68 5.54
CA VAL A 312 1.66 15.28 5.60
C VAL A 312 0.98 15.21 4.24
N SER A 313 1.69 15.61 3.17
CA SER A 313 1.16 15.53 1.81
C SER A 313 0.84 14.09 1.38
N GLN A 314 1.73 13.14 1.69
CA GLN A 314 1.52 11.72 1.37
C GLN A 314 0.31 11.14 2.10
N PHE A 315 0.20 11.36 3.42
CA PHE A 315 -0.94 10.86 4.20
C PHE A 315 -2.25 11.58 3.85
N GLN A 316 -2.20 12.87 3.49
CA GLN A 316 -3.36 13.59 2.96
C GLN A 316 -3.83 12.98 1.63
N THR A 317 -2.91 12.72 0.72
CA THR A 317 -3.22 12.05 -0.56
C THR A 317 -3.76 10.63 -0.32
N LEU A 318 -3.15 9.90 0.60
CA LEU A 318 -3.61 8.56 0.98
C LEU A 318 -5.03 8.61 1.59
N LEU A 319 -5.29 9.54 2.49
CA LEU A 319 -6.61 9.71 3.10
C LEU A 319 -7.67 10.10 2.05
N ASN A 320 -7.33 11.02 1.15
CA ASN A 320 -8.19 11.39 0.03
C ASN A 320 -8.48 10.20 -0.90
N SER A 321 -7.51 9.28 -1.06
CA SER A 321 -7.71 8.06 -1.85
C SER A 321 -8.69 7.08 -1.22
N TYR A 322 -8.83 7.07 0.10
CA TYR A 322 -9.86 6.29 0.79
C TYR A 322 -11.26 6.94 0.75
N GLY A 323 -11.35 8.19 0.26
CA GLY A 323 -12.59 8.97 0.19
C GLY A 323 -12.97 9.65 1.51
N ASP A 324 -13.86 10.65 1.39
CA ASP A 324 -14.32 11.44 2.52
C ASP A 324 -15.14 10.63 3.52
N ASP A 325 -15.29 11.15 4.74
CA ASP A 325 -16.20 10.59 5.74
C ASP A 325 -17.65 10.63 5.23
N VAL A 326 -18.34 9.51 5.38
CA VAL A 326 -19.74 9.38 4.98
C VAL A 326 -20.60 10.13 6.00
N THR A 327 -20.82 11.42 5.74
CA THR A 327 -21.69 12.26 6.59
C THR A 327 -23.17 12.07 6.23
N ASP A 328 -23.49 11.99 4.94
CA ASP A 328 -24.82 11.66 4.42
C ASP A 328 -24.75 10.36 3.60
N LYS A 329 -25.22 9.27 4.21
CA LYS A 329 -25.21 7.94 3.58
C LYS A 329 -26.09 7.88 2.33
N SER A 330 -27.23 8.55 2.34
CA SER A 330 -28.14 8.54 1.20
C SER A 330 -27.56 9.26 0.00
N GLN A 331 -26.95 10.43 0.22
CA GLN A 331 -26.28 11.19 -0.83
C GLN A 331 -25.06 10.43 -1.38
N THR A 332 -24.25 9.85 -0.50
CA THR A 332 -23.08 9.07 -0.91
C THR A 332 -23.48 7.86 -1.74
N LEU A 333 -24.53 7.13 -1.33
CA LEU A 333 -25.04 5.98 -2.07
C LEU A 333 -25.48 6.37 -3.49
N LEU A 334 -26.23 7.46 -3.61
CA LEU A 334 -26.68 7.98 -4.90
C LEU A 334 -25.52 8.40 -5.81
N GLN A 335 -24.49 9.04 -5.23
CA GLN A 335 -23.29 9.44 -5.97
C GLN A 335 -22.54 8.22 -6.51
N ILE A 336 -22.35 7.17 -5.70
CA ILE A 336 -21.67 5.94 -6.12
C ILE A 336 -22.45 5.25 -7.23
N ILE A 337 -23.77 5.10 -7.09
CA ILE A 337 -24.64 4.53 -8.12
C ILE A 337 -24.55 5.32 -9.44
N THR A 338 -24.61 6.65 -9.37
CA THR A 338 -24.52 7.52 -10.55
C THR A 338 -23.15 7.45 -11.23
N LYS A 339 -22.07 7.44 -10.44
CA LYS A 339 -20.69 7.26 -10.97
C LYS A 339 -20.55 5.93 -11.67
N PHE A 340 -21.02 4.84 -11.05
CA PHE A 340 -20.95 3.50 -11.66
C PHE A 340 -21.74 3.43 -12.96
N ALA A 341 -22.99 3.92 -12.98
CA ALA A 341 -23.81 3.92 -14.17
C ALA A 341 -23.19 4.76 -15.30
N SER A 342 -22.64 5.92 -14.98
CA SER A 342 -21.91 6.78 -15.92
C SER A 342 -20.67 6.09 -16.48
N ALA A 343 -19.86 5.44 -15.64
CA ALA A 343 -18.66 4.71 -16.05
C ALA A 343 -19.02 3.54 -16.99
N TYR A 344 -20.07 2.79 -16.65
CA TYR A 344 -20.56 1.69 -17.49
C TYR A 344 -21.02 2.18 -18.87
N CYS A 345 -21.81 3.25 -18.93
CA CYS A 345 -22.23 3.86 -20.18
C CYS A 345 -21.05 4.41 -20.99
N SER A 346 -20.10 5.09 -20.34
CA SER A 346 -18.89 5.61 -20.99
C SER A 346 -18.01 4.51 -21.58
N THR A 347 -17.98 3.33 -20.95
CA THR A 347 -17.26 2.15 -21.48
C THR A 347 -17.93 1.60 -22.73
N ILE A 348 -19.28 1.61 -22.80
CA ILE A 348 -20.01 1.26 -24.01
C ILE A 348 -19.74 2.26 -25.14
N GLU A 349 -19.73 3.55 -24.82
CA GLU A 349 -19.58 4.63 -25.81
C GLU A 349 -18.12 4.87 -26.23
N GLY A 350 -17.14 4.29 -25.50
CA GLY A 350 -15.72 4.51 -25.77
C GLY A 350 -15.24 5.90 -25.34
N THR A 351 -15.95 6.56 -24.43
CA THR A 351 -15.63 7.90 -23.89
C THR A 351 -15.03 7.85 -22.49
N ALA A 352 -14.68 6.65 -21.99
CA ALA A 352 -14.04 6.47 -20.70
C ALA A 352 -12.69 7.20 -20.65
N LYS A 353 -12.37 7.82 -19.50
CA LYS A 353 -11.10 8.56 -19.31
C LYS A 353 -9.89 7.63 -19.33
N ASN A 354 -10.05 6.42 -18.80
CA ASN A 354 -9.00 5.40 -18.76
C ASN A 354 -9.33 4.35 -19.82
N ILE A 355 -8.53 4.32 -20.89
CA ILE A 355 -8.68 3.36 -21.98
C ILE A 355 -7.74 2.19 -21.74
N GLU A 356 -8.30 0.96 -21.72
CA GLU A 356 -7.51 -0.27 -21.67
C GLU A 356 -6.70 -0.40 -22.96
N THR A 357 -5.41 -0.72 -22.84
CA THR A 357 -4.51 -0.82 -24.00
C THR A 357 -4.05 -2.26 -24.29
N THR A 358 -4.33 -3.19 -23.39
CA THR A 358 -3.89 -4.59 -23.50
C THR A 358 -4.89 -5.46 -24.22
N GLU A 359 -6.19 -5.16 -24.09
CA GLU A 359 -7.26 -5.92 -24.76
C GLU A 359 -8.46 -5.04 -25.10
N LEU A 360 -9.25 -5.50 -26.08
CA LEU A 360 -10.51 -4.84 -26.45
C LEU A 360 -11.56 -5.06 -25.37
N CYS A 361 -12.19 -3.98 -24.90
CA CYS A 361 -13.28 -4.03 -23.95
C CYS A 361 -14.45 -3.12 -24.34
N GLY A 362 -15.61 -3.36 -23.76
CA GLY A 362 -16.79 -2.53 -23.92
C GLY A 362 -17.27 -2.39 -25.36
N GLY A 363 -17.60 -1.17 -25.76
CA GLY A 363 -18.12 -0.89 -27.11
C GLY A 363 -17.20 -1.32 -28.23
N ALA A 364 -15.87 -1.22 -28.07
CA ALA A 364 -14.90 -1.68 -29.06
C ALA A 364 -14.94 -3.20 -29.22
N ARG A 365 -15.11 -3.94 -28.14
CA ARG A 365 -15.26 -5.39 -28.17
C ARG A 365 -16.59 -5.81 -28.79
N ILE A 366 -17.68 -5.10 -28.48
CA ILE A 366 -19.00 -5.33 -29.13
C ILE A 366 -18.90 -5.10 -30.62
N CYS A 367 -18.23 -4.03 -31.05
CA CYS A 367 -18.00 -3.76 -32.49
C CYS A 367 -17.19 -4.89 -33.16
N TYR A 368 -16.14 -5.38 -32.49
CA TYR A 368 -15.35 -6.51 -32.96
C TYR A 368 -16.18 -7.80 -33.07
N ILE A 369 -17.07 -8.07 -32.11
CA ILE A 369 -18.00 -9.21 -32.16
C ILE A 369 -18.89 -9.12 -33.41
N PHE A 370 -19.45 -7.96 -33.70
CA PHE A 370 -20.35 -7.79 -34.86
C PHE A 370 -19.63 -7.98 -36.21
N HIS A 371 -18.49 -7.34 -36.38
CA HIS A 371 -17.84 -7.28 -37.69
C HIS A 371 -16.86 -8.44 -37.91
N GLU A 372 -16.07 -8.80 -36.93
CA GLU A 372 -15.07 -9.86 -37.10
C GLU A 372 -15.62 -11.24 -36.72
N THR A 373 -16.16 -11.40 -35.53
CA THR A 373 -16.58 -12.74 -35.07
C THR A 373 -17.84 -13.22 -35.78
N PHE A 374 -18.91 -12.44 -35.71
CA PHE A 374 -20.19 -12.77 -36.35
C PHE A 374 -20.07 -12.72 -37.86
N GLY A 375 -19.43 -11.68 -38.43
CA GLY A 375 -19.21 -11.57 -39.87
C GLY A 375 -18.42 -12.75 -40.43
N LYS A 376 -17.37 -13.20 -39.79
CA LYS A 376 -16.59 -14.39 -40.18
C LYS A 376 -17.43 -15.68 -40.05
N ALA A 377 -18.19 -15.81 -38.95
CA ALA A 377 -19.08 -16.96 -38.76
C ALA A 377 -20.11 -17.08 -39.88
N LEU A 378 -20.78 -15.99 -40.26
CA LEU A 378 -21.71 -15.97 -41.37
C LEU A 378 -21.01 -16.28 -42.72
N ASN A 379 -19.82 -15.73 -42.96
CA ASN A 379 -19.08 -15.94 -44.20
C ASN A 379 -18.55 -17.37 -44.34
N SER A 380 -18.35 -18.09 -43.23
CA SER A 380 -17.94 -19.51 -43.25
C SER A 380 -19.06 -20.46 -43.69
N ILE A 381 -20.33 -20.01 -43.68
CA ILE A 381 -21.46 -20.84 -44.07
C ILE A 381 -21.56 -20.84 -45.57
N HIS A 382 -21.19 -21.97 -46.19
CA HIS A 382 -21.36 -22.15 -47.62
C HIS A 382 -22.84 -22.48 -47.97
N PRO A 383 -23.43 -21.82 -48.99
CA PRO A 383 -24.84 -21.91 -49.31
C PRO A 383 -25.32 -23.31 -49.74
N LEU A 384 -24.43 -24.19 -50.16
CA LEU A 384 -24.76 -25.57 -50.58
C LEU A 384 -24.29 -26.65 -49.59
N THR A 385 -23.74 -26.31 -48.48
CA THR A 385 -23.29 -27.33 -47.50
C THR A 385 -24.46 -28.19 -47.03
N GLY A 386 -24.30 -29.50 -47.12
CA GLY A 386 -25.34 -30.46 -46.74
C GLY A 386 -26.47 -30.63 -47.78
N ILE A 387 -26.27 -30.12 -49.00
CA ILE A 387 -27.15 -30.39 -50.16
C ILE A 387 -26.28 -30.98 -51.27
N SER A 388 -26.56 -32.19 -51.65
CA SER A 388 -25.97 -32.85 -52.83
C SER A 388 -26.80 -32.60 -54.09
N LYS A 389 -26.19 -32.79 -55.28
CA LYS A 389 -26.95 -32.72 -56.54
C LYS A 389 -28.10 -33.73 -56.57
N MET A 390 -27.95 -34.89 -55.93
CA MET A 390 -29.01 -35.89 -55.80
C MET A 390 -30.16 -35.41 -54.90
N ASP A 391 -29.86 -34.62 -53.83
CA ASP A 391 -30.90 -34.02 -52.97
C ASP A 391 -31.70 -32.97 -53.76
N ILE A 392 -31.02 -32.17 -54.59
CA ILE A 392 -31.66 -31.19 -55.46
C ILE A 392 -32.56 -31.90 -56.49
N LEU A 393 -32.02 -32.92 -57.17
CA LEU A 393 -32.81 -33.70 -58.17
C LEU A 393 -34.01 -34.38 -57.52
N THR A 394 -33.84 -34.94 -56.32
CA THR A 394 -34.91 -35.55 -55.54
C THR A 394 -36.00 -34.52 -55.20
N ALA A 395 -35.58 -33.33 -54.75
CA ALA A 395 -36.50 -32.22 -54.46
C ALA A 395 -37.30 -31.78 -55.74
N ILE A 396 -36.61 -31.66 -56.87
CA ILE A 396 -37.24 -31.33 -58.15
C ILE A 396 -38.28 -32.41 -58.55
N ARG A 397 -37.89 -33.68 -58.49
CA ARG A 397 -38.78 -34.81 -58.82
C ARG A 397 -40.00 -34.89 -57.91
N ASN A 398 -39.79 -34.73 -56.61
CA ASN A 398 -40.89 -34.75 -55.64
C ASN A 398 -41.85 -33.56 -55.84
N ALA A 399 -41.32 -32.38 -56.15
CA ALA A 399 -42.14 -31.20 -56.44
C ALA A 399 -42.90 -31.27 -57.79
N THR A 400 -42.40 -32.06 -58.76
CA THR A 400 -43.05 -32.28 -60.06
C THR A 400 -44.24 -33.23 -59.95
N GLY A 401 -44.17 -34.20 -59.01
CA GLY A 401 -45.21 -35.22 -58.87
C GLY A 401 -45.34 -36.15 -60.10
N PRO A 402 -46.55 -36.69 -60.43
CA PRO A 402 -46.76 -37.67 -61.50
C PRO A 402 -46.78 -37.05 -62.89
N ARG A 403 -46.74 -35.72 -63.02
CA ARG A 403 -46.80 -35.02 -64.33
C ARG A 403 -45.39 -34.49 -64.67
N PRO A 404 -44.94 -34.70 -65.92
CA PRO A 404 -43.67 -34.12 -66.35
C PRO A 404 -43.74 -32.60 -66.31
N ALA A 405 -42.78 -31.96 -65.61
CA ALA A 405 -42.68 -30.50 -65.51
C ALA A 405 -42.04 -29.93 -66.78
N LEU A 406 -42.63 -28.86 -67.32
CA LEU A 406 -42.03 -28.09 -68.40
C LEU A 406 -40.86 -27.22 -67.92
N PHE A 407 -40.95 -26.72 -66.70
CA PHE A 407 -39.98 -25.86 -66.02
C PHE A 407 -39.63 -26.41 -64.64
N VAL A 408 -38.51 -25.95 -64.06
CA VAL A 408 -38.11 -26.32 -62.70
C VAL A 408 -39.16 -25.81 -61.72
N PRO A 409 -39.70 -26.68 -60.81
CA PRO A 409 -40.74 -26.26 -59.89
C PRO A 409 -40.16 -25.24 -58.84
N GLU A 410 -40.80 -24.09 -58.69
CA GLU A 410 -40.42 -23.04 -57.74
C GLU A 410 -40.41 -23.56 -56.30
N VAL A 411 -41.33 -24.48 -55.98
CA VAL A 411 -41.43 -25.12 -54.66
C VAL A 411 -40.11 -25.84 -54.26
N SER A 412 -39.39 -26.47 -55.21
CA SER A 412 -38.13 -27.15 -54.94
C SER A 412 -37.04 -26.17 -54.53
N PHE A 413 -36.94 -25.01 -55.17
CA PHE A 413 -36.05 -23.92 -54.83
C PHE A 413 -36.41 -23.38 -53.46
N GLU A 414 -37.66 -23.05 -53.22
CA GLU A 414 -38.12 -22.47 -51.95
C GLU A 414 -37.80 -23.37 -50.74
N LEU A 415 -38.05 -24.68 -50.88
CA LEU A 415 -37.79 -25.65 -49.83
C LEU A 415 -36.31 -25.79 -49.50
N LEU A 416 -35.47 -25.84 -50.51
CA LEU A 416 -34.01 -25.98 -50.33
C LEU A 416 -33.38 -24.70 -49.80
N VAL A 417 -33.79 -23.52 -50.28
CA VAL A 417 -33.24 -22.25 -49.78
C VAL A 417 -33.63 -21.97 -48.33
N LYS A 418 -34.88 -22.27 -47.94
CA LYS A 418 -35.33 -22.17 -46.54
C LYS A 418 -34.49 -23.03 -45.60
N ARG A 419 -34.10 -24.24 -46.04
CA ARG A 419 -33.21 -25.11 -45.26
C ARG A 419 -31.85 -24.46 -45.03
N GLN A 420 -31.30 -23.75 -46.01
CA GLN A 420 -30.03 -23.07 -45.89
C GLN A 420 -30.14 -21.79 -45.03
N ILE A 421 -31.19 -20.99 -45.21
CA ILE A 421 -31.42 -19.77 -44.41
C ILE A 421 -31.53 -20.08 -42.92
N ARG A 422 -32.20 -21.19 -42.54
CA ARG A 422 -32.33 -21.61 -41.13
C ARG A 422 -30.98 -21.79 -40.43
N ARG A 423 -29.92 -22.12 -41.16
CA ARG A 423 -28.57 -22.27 -40.63
C ARG A 423 -27.93 -20.95 -40.18
N LEU A 424 -28.51 -19.81 -40.56
CA LEU A 424 -28.05 -18.47 -40.10
C LEU A 424 -28.54 -18.13 -38.69
N GLU A 425 -29.48 -18.91 -38.13
CA GLU A 425 -30.06 -18.69 -36.81
C GLU A 425 -29.04 -18.89 -35.68
N GLU A 426 -28.34 -20.03 -35.69
CA GLU A 426 -27.35 -20.38 -34.65
C GLU A 426 -26.22 -19.34 -34.49
N PRO A 427 -25.51 -18.89 -35.55
CA PRO A 427 -24.53 -17.84 -35.46
C PRO A 427 -25.10 -16.50 -34.97
N SER A 428 -26.36 -16.21 -35.31
CA SER A 428 -27.05 -14.99 -34.90
C SER A 428 -27.34 -14.98 -33.39
N LEU A 429 -27.80 -16.11 -32.86
CA LEU A 429 -27.99 -16.29 -31.41
C LEU A 429 -26.65 -16.27 -30.66
N ARG A 430 -25.61 -16.89 -31.24
CA ARG A 430 -24.25 -16.84 -30.63
C ARG A 430 -23.70 -15.42 -30.58
N CYS A 431 -24.02 -14.57 -31.54
CA CYS A 431 -23.67 -13.15 -31.51
C CYS A 431 -24.30 -12.44 -30.29
N VAL A 432 -25.56 -12.72 -29.97
CA VAL A 432 -26.25 -12.19 -28.78
C VAL A 432 -25.55 -12.65 -27.50
N GLU A 433 -25.21 -13.94 -27.41
CA GLU A 433 -24.51 -14.49 -26.25
C GLU A 433 -23.18 -13.82 -26.02
N LEU A 434 -22.36 -13.65 -27.07
CA LEU A 434 -21.04 -12.99 -26.96
C LEU A 434 -21.15 -11.53 -26.52
N VAL A 435 -22.14 -10.79 -27.00
CA VAL A 435 -22.38 -9.42 -26.56
C VAL A 435 -22.84 -9.40 -25.08
N HIS A 436 -23.72 -10.33 -24.71
CA HIS A 436 -24.18 -10.47 -23.34
C HIS A 436 -23.01 -10.81 -22.38
N GLU A 437 -22.13 -11.74 -22.77
CA GLU A 437 -20.91 -12.06 -22.01
C GLU A 437 -20.00 -10.84 -21.86
N GLU A 438 -19.81 -10.03 -22.92
CA GLU A 438 -19.02 -8.81 -22.84
C GLU A 438 -19.66 -7.78 -21.89
N MET A 439 -20.96 -7.59 -21.96
CA MET A 439 -21.67 -6.68 -21.06
C MET A 439 -21.58 -7.11 -19.58
N GLN A 440 -21.53 -8.44 -19.30
CA GLN A 440 -21.24 -8.95 -17.97
C GLN A 440 -19.80 -8.68 -17.56
N ARG A 441 -18.83 -8.87 -18.47
CA ARG A 441 -17.42 -8.59 -18.21
C ARG A 441 -17.16 -7.11 -17.89
N MET A 442 -17.87 -6.22 -18.56
CA MET A 442 -17.79 -4.78 -18.31
C MET A 442 -18.11 -4.39 -16.87
N ILE A 443 -18.95 -5.14 -16.15
CA ILE A 443 -19.27 -4.86 -14.75
C ILE A 443 -18.00 -4.87 -13.88
N GLN A 444 -17.07 -5.79 -14.20
CA GLN A 444 -15.79 -5.91 -13.47
C GLN A 444 -14.80 -4.82 -13.90
N HIS A 445 -14.78 -4.44 -15.19
CA HIS A 445 -13.86 -3.43 -15.73
C HIS A 445 -14.25 -1.98 -15.41
N CYS A 446 -15.54 -1.67 -15.36
CA CYS A 446 -16.02 -0.32 -14.98
C CYS A 446 -15.67 0.08 -13.54
N GLY A 447 -15.19 -0.88 -12.74
CA GLY A 447 -14.73 -0.65 -11.39
C GLY A 447 -13.45 0.19 -11.27
N VAL A 448 -12.67 0.42 -12.34
CA VAL A 448 -11.36 1.07 -12.20
C VAL A 448 -11.48 2.52 -11.74
N GLU A 449 -12.44 3.30 -12.21
CA GLU A 449 -12.70 4.68 -11.73
C GLU A 449 -13.41 4.72 -10.36
N SER A 450 -14.19 3.70 -10.04
CA SER A 450 -14.87 3.53 -8.75
C SER A 450 -14.28 2.41 -7.89
N GLN A 451 -13.14 1.83 -8.29
CA GLN A 451 -12.53 0.65 -7.65
C GLN A 451 -12.24 0.88 -6.16
N GLN A 452 -11.80 2.07 -5.80
CA GLN A 452 -11.53 2.42 -4.41
C GLN A 452 -12.83 2.48 -3.59
N GLU A 453 -13.89 3.09 -4.14
CA GLU A 453 -15.21 3.15 -3.51
C GLU A 453 -15.85 1.75 -3.42
N MET A 454 -15.69 0.92 -4.47
CA MET A 454 -16.18 -0.46 -4.49
C MET A 454 -15.42 -1.38 -3.51
N LEU A 455 -14.09 -1.21 -3.36
CA LEU A 455 -13.30 -1.91 -2.34
C LEU A 455 -13.64 -1.46 -0.92
N ARG A 456 -14.03 -0.20 -0.77
CA ARG A 456 -14.47 0.36 0.50
C ARG A 456 -15.80 -0.25 0.96
N PHE A 457 -16.75 -0.45 0.04
CA PHE A 457 -18.10 -0.95 0.31
C PHE A 457 -18.39 -2.26 -0.44
N PRO A 458 -17.85 -3.40 0.00
CA PRO A 458 -17.96 -4.66 -0.72
C PRO A 458 -19.40 -5.17 -0.86
N LYS A 459 -20.26 -4.94 0.13
CA LYS A 459 -21.68 -5.32 0.06
C LYS A 459 -22.43 -4.53 -1.01
N LEU A 460 -22.13 -3.25 -1.16
CA LEU A 460 -22.71 -2.42 -2.22
C LEU A 460 -22.26 -2.91 -3.59
N HIS A 461 -20.98 -3.22 -3.75
CA HIS A 461 -20.43 -3.76 -4.99
C HIS A 461 -21.11 -5.07 -5.40
N GLU A 462 -21.26 -6.01 -4.47
CA GLU A 462 -21.97 -7.27 -4.72
C GLU A 462 -23.41 -7.04 -5.18
N LYS A 463 -24.11 -6.11 -4.53
CA LYS A 463 -25.50 -5.79 -4.90
C LYS A 463 -25.62 -5.07 -6.24
N ILE A 464 -24.68 -4.23 -6.61
CA ILE A 464 -24.62 -3.62 -7.95
C ILE A 464 -24.46 -4.72 -9.00
N ILE A 465 -23.51 -5.65 -8.80
CA ILE A 465 -23.30 -6.79 -9.70
C ILE A 465 -24.59 -7.61 -9.86
N ASP A 466 -25.24 -7.92 -8.73
CA ASP A 466 -26.51 -8.68 -8.74
C ASP A 466 -27.59 -7.98 -9.59
N VAL A 467 -27.82 -6.69 -9.36
CA VAL A 467 -28.87 -5.93 -10.07
C VAL A 467 -28.57 -5.86 -11.57
N VAL A 468 -27.33 -5.54 -11.96
CA VAL A 468 -26.93 -5.45 -13.37
C VAL A 468 -27.03 -6.81 -14.05
N THR A 469 -26.56 -7.88 -13.40
CA THR A 469 -26.65 -9.24 -13.92
C THR A 469 -28.10 -9.68 -14.10
N GLN A 470 -28.98 -9.36 -13.14
CA GLN A 470 -30.41 -9.66 -13.26
C GLN A 470 -31.06 -8.86 -14.40
N LEU A 471 -30.70 -7.60 -14.59
CA LEU A 471 -31.20 -6.77 -15.68
C LEU A 471 -30.80 -7.35 -17.03
N LEU A 472 -29.54 -7.74 -17.20
CA LEU A 472 -29.03 -8.41 -18.41
C LEU A 472 -29.75 -9.72 -18.66
N ARG A 473 -29.89 -10.60 -17.66
CA ARG A 473 -30.59 -11.89 -17.77
C ARG A 473 -32.05 -11.72 -18.12
N ARG A 474 -32.75 -10.75 -17.55
CA ARG A 474 -34.15 -10.45 -17.82
C ARG A 474 -34.35 -10.00 -19.28
N ARG A 475 -33.35 -9.33 -19.87
CA ARG A 475 -33.45 -8.78 -21.23
C ARG A 475 -33.02 -9.77 -22.31
N LEU A 476 -32.19 -10.76 -22.00
CA LEU A 476 -31.66 -11.74 -22.93
C LEU A 476 -32.75 -12.51 -23.73
N PRO A 477 -33.81 -13.05 -23.09
CA PRO A 477 -34.87 -13.77 -23.82
C PRO A 477 -35.59 -12.92 -24.87
N ALA A 478 -35.87 -11.66 -24.56
CA ALA A 478 -36.52 -10.73 -25.49
C ALA A 478 -35.63 -10.41 -26.71
N THR A 479 -34.31 -10.35 -26.50
CA THR A 479 -33.34 -10.15 -27.57
C THR A 479 -33.23 -11.37 -28.45
N ASN A 480 -33.16 -12.58 -27.86
CA ASN A 480 -33.13 -13.84 -28.58
C ASN A 480 -34.42 -14.02 -29.44
N ALA A 481 -35.59 -13.79 -28.85
CA ALA A 481 -36.86 -13.85 -29.56
C ALA A 481 -36.89 -12.88 -30.76
N MET A 482 -36.32 -11.68 -30.64
CA MET A 482 -36.25 -10.76 -31.77
C MET A 482 -35.32 -11.27 -32.87
N VAL A 483 -34.17 -11.85 -32.52
CA VAL A 483 -33.23 -12.45 -33.48
C VAL A 483 -33.85 -13.64 -34.18
N GLU A 484 -34.51 -14.54 -33.46
CA GLU A 484 -35.29 -15.66 -34.01
C GLU A 484 -36.38 -15.16 -34.97
N ASN A 485 -37.11 -14.11 -34.60
CA ASN A 485 -38.13 -13.50 -35.44
C ASN A 485 -37.56 -12.91 -36.75
N ILE A 486 -36.36 -12.28 -36.70
CA ILE A 486 -35.71 -11.77 -37.92
C ILE A 486 -35.45 -12.92 -38.88
N VAL A 487 -34.92 -14.05 -38.42
CA VAL A 487 -34.68 -15.23 -39.24
C VAL A 487 -36.01 -15.85 -39.70
N ALA A 488 -37.02 -15.91 -38.83
CA ALA A 488 -38.35 -16.42 -39.16
C ALA A 488 -39.04 -15.57 -40.23
N ILE A 489 -38.87 -14.24 -40.24
CA ILE A 489 -39.37 -13.34 -41.26
C ILE A 489 -38.76 -13.69 -42.64
N GLU A 490 -37.46 -13.90 -42.72
CA GLU A 490 -36.78 -14.31 -43.96
C GLU A 490 -37.24 -15.71 -44.44
N LEU A 491 -37.62 -16.59 -43.51
CA LEU A 491 -38.17 -17.90 -43.83
C LEU A 491 -39.66 -17.87 -44.23
N ALA A 492 -40.43 -16.89 -43.73
CA ALA A 492 -41.86 -16.80 -43.98
C ALA A 492 -42.17 -16.46 -45.43
N TYR A 493 -41.35 -15.62 -46.05
CA TYR A 493 -41.58 -15.16 -47.41
C TYR A 493 -40.28 -15.10 -48.21
N ILE A 494 -40.20 -15.95 -49.29
CA ILE A 494 -39.06 -15.91 -50.21
C ILE A 494 -39.41 -14.92 -51.35
N ASN A 495 -38.80 -13.76 -51.34
CA ASN A 495 -39.04 -12.68 -52.27
C ASN A 495 -38.26 -12.89 -53.58
N THR A 496 -38.82 -13.64 -54.50
CA THR A 496 -38.23 -13.88 -55.82
C THR A 496 -38.19 -12.62 -56.70
N LYS A 497 -38.89 -11.53 -56.32
CA LYS A 497 -38.84 -10.22 -57.01
C LYS A 497 -37.85 -9.25 -56.36
N HIS A 498 -36.97 -9.70 -55.45
CA HIS A 498 -35.91 -8.85 -54.89
C HIS A 498 -35.02 -8.28 -56.01
N PRO A 499 -34.73 -6.97 -56.05
CA PRO A 499 -34.01 -6.33 -57.17
C PRO A 499 -32.69 -7.02 -57.55
N ASP A 500 -31.91 -7.43 -56.58
CA ASP A 500 -30.62 -8.10 -56.83
C ASP A 500 -30.80 -9.55 -57.25
N PHE A 501 -31.83 -10.24 -56.77
CA PHE A 501 -32.15 -11.60 -57.17
C PHE A 501 -32.69 -11.65 -58.60
N HIS A 502 -33.55 -10.69 -59.01
CA HIS A 502 -34.11 -10.62 -60.31
C HIS A 502 -33.07 -10.46 -61.44
N LYS A 503 -32.02 -9.67 -61.18
CA LYS A 503 -30.90 -9.50 -62.13
C LYS A 503 -30.16 -10.80 -62.38
N GLU A 504 -29.86 -11.56 -61.36
CA GLU A 504 -29.15 -12.83 -61.44
C GLU A 504 -30.05 -13.94 -62.02
N ALA A 505 -31.34 -13.99 -61.68
CA ALA A 505 -32.32 -14.90 -62.27
C ALA A 505 -32.46 -14.65 -63.76
N ALA A 506 -32.46 -13.40 -64.22
CA ALA A 506 -32.49 -13.06 -65.66
C ALA A 506 -31.22 -13.52 -66.41
N ILE A 507 -30.06 -13.43 -65.80
CA ILE A 507 -28.76 -13.93 -66.31
C ILE A 507 -28.83 -15.47 -66.42
N VAL A 508 -29.35 -16.15 -65.43
CA VAL A 508 -29.50 -17.61 -65.42
C VAL A 508 -30.47 -18.05 -66.50
N ALA A 509 -31.60 -17.33 -66.72
CA ALA A 509 -32.56 -17.59 -67.79
C ALA A 509 -31.97 -17.34 -69.21
N SER A 510 -31.04 -16.38 -69.32
CA SER A 510 -30.38 -16.12 -70.64
C SER A 510 -29.33 -17.18 -71.02
N LEU A 511 -28.89 -17.99 -70.08
CA LEU A 511 -27.96 -19.10 -70.29
C LEU A 511 -28.63 -20.40 -70.77
N GLU A 512 -29.94 -20.38 -71.01
CA GLU A 512 -30.69 -21.51 -71.58
C GLU A 512 -30.42 -21.75 -73.09
N ASN A 513 -29.51 -21.02 -73.73
CA ASN A 513 -29.09 -21.27 -75.09
C ASN A 513 -28.06 -22.41 -75.20
N PRO A 514 -28.18 -23.34 -76.12
CA PRO A 514 -27.42 -24.57 -76.17
C PRO A 514 -26.00 -24.35 -76.64
N ILE A 515 -25.04 -24.80 -75.85
CA ILE A 515 -23.66 -25.03 -76.29
C ILE A 515 -23.43 -26.54 -76.36
N GLU A 516 -23.04 -26.95 -77.57
CA GLU A 516 -22.81 -28.33 -77.99
C GLU A 516 -21.75 -29.09 -77.23
N ASN A 517 -22.06 -30.36 -76.97
CA ASN A 517 -21.27 -31.57 -76.88
C ASN A 517 -19.80 -31.52 -76.38
N HIS A 518 -19.53 -32.22 -75.29
CA HIS A 518 -18.48 -33.26 -75.21
C HIS A 518 -18.88 -34.40 -74.29
N VAL A 519 -18.93 -35.61 -74.90
CA VAL A 519 -19.19 -36.89 -74.26
C VAL A 519 -18.01 -37.40 -73.53
N SER A 520 -18.17 -37.78 -72.26
CA SER A 520 -17.28 -38.78 -71.62
C SER A 520 -18.12 -39.70 -70.72
N GLU A 521 -17.86 -40.97 -70.91
CA GLU A 521 -18.59 -42.10 -70.32
C GLU A 521 -18.19 -42.38 -68.84
N ASN A 522 -19.18 -42.87 -68.15
CA ASN A 522 -19.30 -43.73 -66.98
C ASN A 522 -19.74 -43.09 -65.66
N ASN A 523 -20.78 -43.68 -65.22
CA ASN A 523 -21.54 -43.80 -63.98
C ASN A 523 -22.89 -43.08 -64.05
N ARG A 524 -23.99 -43.83 -63.74
CA ARG A 524 -25.44 -43.46 -63.71
C ARG A 524 -25.66 -41.96 -63.95
N LYS A 525 -25.57 -41.60 -65.24
CA LYS A 525 -25.58 -40.20 -65.67
C LYS A 525 -27.00 -39.65 -65.48
N LEU A 526 -27.07 -38.52 -64.75
CA LEU A 526 -28.17 -37.57 -64.84
C LEU A 526 -28.36 -37.22 -66.33
N SER A 527 -29.61 -37.12 -66.80
CA SER A 527 -29.85 -36.60 -68.16
C SER A 527 -29.29 -35.15 -68.20
N GLU A 528 -28.85 -34.70 -69.37
CA GLU A 528 -28.33 -33.35 -69.59
C GLU A 528 -29.30 -32.26 -69.11
N ARG A 529 -30.62 -32.54 -69.24
CA ARG A 529 -31.66 -31.65 -68.71
C ARG A 529 -31.70 -31.62 -67.20
N GLU A 530 -31.63 -32.76 -66.51
CA GLU A 530 -31.58 -32.83 -65.03
C GLU A 530 -30.33 -32.18 -64.45
N GLN A 531 -29.21 -32.30 -65.15
CA GLN A 531 -27.99 -31.64 -64.79
C GLN A 531 -28.16 -30.12 -64.85
N ARG A 532 -28.71 -29.58 -65.94
CA ARG A 532 -28.99 -28.15 -66.12
C ARG A 532 -30.00 -27.65 -65.08
N ASP A 533 -31.06 -28.37 -64.83
CA ASP A 533 -32.05 -28.03 -63.82
C ASP A 533 -31.46 -27.97 -62.42
N CYS A 534 -30.55 -28.90 -62.06
CA CYS A 534 -29.80 -28.84 -60.77
C CYS A 534 -28.87 -27.64 -60.73
N ASP A 535 -28.09 -27.33 -61.76
CA ASP A 535 -27.18 -26.22 -61.83
C ASP A 535 -27.89 -24.85 -61.71
N VAL A 536 -29.12 -24.75 -62.33
CA VAL A 536 -30.00 -23.59 -62.18
C VAL A 536 -30.41 -23.40 -60.72
N ILE A 537 -30.92 -24.45 -60.08
CA ILE A 537 -31.32 -24.39 -58.66
C ILE A 537 -30.10 -24.02 -57.72
N GLU A 538 -28.94 -24.63 -57.96
CA GLU A 538 -27.75 -24.31 -57.22
C GLU A 538 -27.39 -22.81 -57.29
N ARG A 539 -27.40 -22.20 -58.45
CA ARG A 539 -27.13 -20.80 -58.68
C ARG A 539 -28.17 -19.92 -58.00
N LEU A 540 -29.45 -20.24 -58.13
CA LEU A 540 -30.55 -19.52 -57.51
C LEU A 540 -30.44 -19.59 -55.99
N ILE A 541 -30.13 -20.76 -55.37
CA ILE A 541 -29.93 -20.92 -53.96
C ILE A 541 -28.75 -20.06 -53.49
N LYS A 542 -27.60 -20.10 -54.20
CA LYS A 542 -26.43 -19.28 -53.86
C LYS A 542 -26.76 -17.79 -53.87
N SER A 543 -27.37 -17.31 -54.94
CA SER A 543 -27.72 -15.90 -55.11
C SER A 543 -28.66 -15.42 -54.00
N TYR A 544 -29.76 -16.12 -53.75
CA TYR A 544 -30.73 -15.73 -52.75
C TYR A 544 -30.17 -15.84 -51.31
N PHE A 545 -29.42 -16.90 -51.03
CA PHE A 545 -28.77 -17.07 -49.74
C PHE A 545 -27.83 -15.91 -49.43
N TYR A 546 -27.05 -15.43 -50.40
CA TYR A 546 -26.16 -14.30 -50.19
C TYR A 546 -26.89 -12.97 -49.91
N ILE A 547 -28.08 -12.78 -50.52
CA ILE A 547 -28.95 -11.64 -50.25
C ILE A 547 -29.41 -11.68 -48.79
N VAL A 548 -30.00 -12.82 -48.38
CA VAL A 548 -30.49 -13.00 -47.01
C VAL A 548 -29.35 -12.91 -45.99
N ARG A 549 -28.18 -13.49 -46.28
CA ARG A 549 -27.02 -13.39 -45.40
C ARG A 549 -26.60 -11.94 -45.15
N LYS A 550 -26.58 -11.08 -46.18
CA LYS A 550 -26.30 -9.64 -46.04
C LYS A 550 -27.38 -8.94 -45.22
N SER A 551 -28.65 -9.25 -45.44
CA SER A 551 -29.76 -8.72 -44.63
C SER A 551 -29.62 -9.06 -43.15
N ILE A 552 -29.29 -10.30 -42.82
CA ILE A 552 -29.07 -10.78 -41.46
C ILE A 552 -27.82 -10.14 -40.85
N GLN A 553 -26.72 -10.04 -41.61
CA GLN A 553 -25.48 -9.42 -41.17
C GLN A 553 -25.67 -7.94 -40.77
N ASP A 554 -26.60 -7.22 -41.40
CA ASP A 554 -26.94 -5.83 -41.06
C ASP A 554 -27.99 -5.76 -39.95
N SER A 555 -29.01 -6.60 -39.98
CA SER A 555 -30.17 -6.50 -39.09
C SER A 555 -29.90 -7.01 -37.68
N ILE A 556 -29.09 -8.07 -37.50
CA ILE A 556 -28.82 -8.67 -36.21
C ILE A 556 -28.03 -7.71 -35.29
N PRO A 557 -26.91 -7.06 -35.72
CA PRO A 557 -26.26 -6.05 -34.91
C PRO A 557 -27.19 -4.91 -34.48
N LYS A 558 -28.07 -4.43 -35.36
CA LYS A 558 -29.06 -3.40 -35.05
C LYS A 558 -30.05 -3.86 -33.98
N ALA A 559 -30.54 -5.10 -34.11
CA ALA A 559 -31.45 -5.68 -33.14
C ALA A 559 -30.77 -5.84 -31.76
N VAL A 560 -29.54 -6.36 -31.72
CA VAL A 560 -28.78 -6.52 -30.49
C VAL A 560 -28.50 -5.16 -29.83
N MET A 561 -28.08 -4.16 -30.60
CA MET A 561 -27.89 -2.80 -30.08
C MET A 561 -29.19 -2.23 -29.51
N HIS A 562 -30.30 -2.35 -30.18
CA HIS A 562 -31.59 -1.79 -29.74
C HIS A 562 -32.14 -2.53 -28.50
N PHE A 563 -32.26 -3.86 -28.60
CA PHE A 563 -32.96 -4.66 -27.60
C PHE A 563 -32.12 -4.98 -26.37
N LEU A 564 -30.77 -5.02 -26.49
CA LEU A 564 -29.87 -5.33 -25.37
C LEU A 564 -29.05 -4.11 -24.95
N VAL A 565 -28.15 -3.64 -25.80
CA VAL A 565 -27.13 -2.65 -25.39
C VAL A 565 -27.74 -1.31 -25.01
N ASN A 566 -28.55 -0.71 -25.91
CA ASN A 566 -29.17 0.58 -25.62
C ASN A 566 -30.21 0.49 -24.50
N PHE A 567 -30.97 -0.60 -24.46
CA PHE A 567 -31.93 -0.83 -23.38
C PHE A 567 -31.26 -0.81 -21.99
N ILE A 568 -30.13 -1.51 -21.86
CA ILE A 568 -29.38 -1.52 -20.59
C ILE A 568 -28.83 -0.12 -20.31
N LYS A 569 -28.23 0.54 -21.28
CA LYS A 569 -27.69 1.90 -21.14
C LYS A 569 -28.75 2.88 -20.62
N ASP A 570 -29.95 2.85 -21.17
CA ASP A 570 -31.02 3.79 -20.84
C ASP A 570 -31.69 3.49 -19.49
N ASN A 571 -31.69 2.23 -19.05
CA ASN A 571 -32.42 1.81 -17.83
C ASN A 571 -31.50 1.49 -16.64
N LEU A 572 -30.18 1.39 -16.81
CA LEU A 572 -29.23 0.94 -15.79
C LEU A 572 -29.33 1.79 -14.50
N GLN A 573 -29.27 3.11 -14.63
CA GLN A 573 -29.30 4.01 -13.49
C GLN A 573 -30.62 3.93 -12.72
N SER A 574 -31.75 3.90 -13.43
CA SER A 574 -33.08 3.82 -12.82
C SER A 574 -33.29 2.49 -12.07
N GLU A 575 -32.83 1.39 -12.64
CA GLU A 575 -32.90 0.06 -12.01
C GLU A 575 -32.02 -0.01 -10.74
N LEU A 576 -30.79 0.50 -10.82
CA LEU A 576 -29.90 0.58 -9.66
C LEU A 576 -30.51 1.44 -8.53
N VAL A 577 -31.06 2.60 -8.87
CA VAL A 577 -31.73 3.46 -7.88
C VAL A 577 -32.94 2.74 -7.28
N THR A 578 -33.78 2.13 -8.08
CA THR A 578 -35.00 1.44 -7.62
C THR A 578 -34.69 0.30 -6.66
N HIS A 579 -33.63 -0.45 -6.91
CA HIS A 579 -33.29 -1.63 -6.11
C HIS A 579 -32.36 -1.33 -4.93
N LEU A 580 -31.48 -0.33 -5.02
CA LEU A 580 -30.45 -0.05 -4.02
C LEU A 580 -30.75 1.20 -3.16
N TYR A 581 -31.42 2.22 -3.72
CA TYR A 581 -31.72 3.46 -3.00
C TYR A 581 -32.94 3.28 -2.09
N LYS A 582 -32.71 2.60 -0.94
CA LYS A 582 -33.69 2.46 0.15
C LYS A 582 -33.01 2.93 1.43
N SER A 583 -33.58 3.94 2.10
CA SER A 583 -33.00 4.52 3.31
C SER A 583 -32.69 3.51 4.41
N GLU A 584 -33.53 2.48 4.56
CA GLU A 584 -33.36 1.40 5.56
C GLU A 584 -32.14 0.51 5.28
N ARG A 585 -31.69 0.42 4.03
CA ARG A 585 -30.55 -0.42 3.61
C ARG A 585 -29.25 0.36 3.42
N ALA A 586 -29.28 1.67 3.44
CA ALA A 586 -28.10 2.51 3.25
C ALA A 586 -27.02 2.19 4.29
N ASP A 587 -27.41 1.92 5.53
CA ASP A 587 -26.49 1.55 6.61
C ASP A 587 -25.80 0.21 6.38
N GLU A 588 -26.52 -0.76 5.82
CA GLU A 588 -25.99 -2.08 5.51
C GLU A 588 -25.07 -2.06 4.29
N LEU A 589 -25.46 -1.32 3.24
CA LEU A 589 -24.74 -1.25 1.97
C LEU A 589 -23.44 -0.43 2.08
N LEU A 590 -23.44 0.63 2.88
CA LEU A 590 -22.28 1.50 3.12
C LEU A 590 -21.46 1.08 4.35
N ASN A 591 -21.52 -0.20 4.73
CA ASN A 591 -20.63 -0.73 5.75
C ASN A 591 -19.23 -0.93 5.14
N GLU A 592 -18.26 -0.18 5.69
CA GLU A 592 -16.87 -0.26 5.21
C GLU A 592 -16.26 -1.62 5.52
N SER A 593 -15.36 -2.08 4.65
CA SER A 593 -14.52 -3.24 4.93
C SER A 593 -13.63 -2.93 6.15
N GLU A 594 -13.53 -3.85 7.12
CA GLU A 594 -12.75 -3.67 8.36
C GLU A 594 -11.30 -3.27 8.07
N HIS A 595 -10.70 -3.87 7.06
CA HIS A 595 -9.33 -3.59 6.65
C HIS A 595 -9.15 -2.13 6.14
N VAL A 596 -10.10 -1.63 5.34
CA VAL A 596 -10.04 -0.25 4.82
C VAL A 596 -10.34 0.75 5.93
N ALA A 597 -11.33 0.46 6.78
CA ALA A 597 -11.67 1.30 7.93
C ALA A 597 -10.48 1.43 8.89
N GLN A 598 -9.77 0.32 9.19
CA GLN A 598 -8.60 0.33 10.05
C GLN A 598 -7.46 1.15 9.44
N ARG A 599 -7.11 0.94 8.16
CA ARG A 599 -6.07 1.71 7.46
C ARG A 599 -6.41 3.20 7.36
N ARG A 600 -7.67 3.53 7.11
CA ARG A 600 -8.13 4.92 7.06
C ARG A 600 -7.98 5.59 8.42
N LYS A 601 -8.33 4.89 9.50
CA LYS A 601 -8.16 5.38 10.88
C LYS A 601 -6.69 5.60 11.20
N GLU A 602 -5.82 4.64 10.89
CA GLU A 602 -4.38 4.77 11.08
C GLU A 602 -3.80 5.95 10.30
N ALA A 603 -4.22 6.13 9.04
CA ALA A 603 -3.79 7.27 8.21
C ALA A 603 -4.30 8.61 8.77
N ALA A 604 -5.53 8.67 9.28
CA ALA A 604 -6.09 9.86 9.89
C ALA A 604 -5.38 10.22 11.21
N ASP A 605 -5.10 9.23 12.05
CA ASP A 605 -4.38 9.43 13.30
C ASP A 605 -2.95 9.88 13.04
N MET A 606 -2.27 9.29 12.03
CA MET A 606 -0.94 9.71 11.59
C MET A 606 -0.96 11.15 11.07
N LEU A 607 -1.92 11.51 10.23
CA LEU A 607 -2.05 12.87 9.71
C LEU A 607 -2.24 13.90 10.83
N LYS A 608 -3.10 13.61 11.82
CA LYS A 608 -3.29 14.48 13.00
C LYS A 608 -1.99 14.66 13.79
N ALA A 609 -1.23 13.57 13.98
CA ALA A 609 0.04 13.62 14.67
C ALA A 609 1.07 14.47 13.90
N LEU A 610 1.18 14.27 12.58
CA LEU A 610 2.08 15.04 11.72
C LEU A 610 1.70 16.53 11.66
N GLN A 611 0.41 16.85 11.64
CA GLN A 611 -0.07 18.24 11.71
C GLN A 611 0.30 18.89 13.05
N LYS A 612 0.12 18.19 14.18
CA LYS A 612 0.58 18.67 15.50
C LYS A 612 2.10 18.87 15.51
N ALA A 613 2.86 17.92 14.95
CA ALA A 613 4.31 18.05 14.84
C ALA A 613 4.72 19.28 14.02
N ASN A 614 4.03 19.54 12.91
CA ASN A 614 4.29 20.71 12.06
C ASN A 614 4.01 22.04 12.79
N VAL A 615 2.96 22.11 13.60
CA VAL A 615 2.67 23.27 14.46
C VAL A 615 3.82 23.48 15.47
N ILE A 616 4.21 22.43 16.18
CA ILE A 616 5.30 22.47 17.16
C ILE A 616 6.62 22.94 16.51
N ILE A 617 6.96 22.44 15.31
CA ILE A 617 8.15 22.85 14.57
C ILE A 617 8.06 24.32 14.13
N SER A 618 6.86 24.81 13.80
CA SER A 618 6.64 26.18 13.37
C SER A 618 6.77 27.19 14.52
N GLU A 619 6.31 26.84 15.72
CA GLU A 619 6.47 27.64 16.95
C GLU A 619 7.93 27.93 17.28
N ILE A 620 8.84 26.97 16.99
CA ILE A 620 10.28 27.16 17.19
C ILE A 620 10.82 28.31 16.32
N ARG A 621 10.33 28.45 15.11
CA ARG A 621 10.82 29.45 14.15
C ARG A 621 10.43 30.87 14.58
N GLU A 622 9.26 31.04 15.17
CA GLU A 622 8.78 32.34 15.65
C GLU A 622 9.52 32.80 16.91
N THR A 623 9.84 31.87 17.81
CA THR A 623 10.56 32.19 19.07
C THR A 623 12.05 32.45 18.91
N HIS A 624 12.67 32.12 17.77
CA HIS A 624 14.12 32.21 17.55
C HIS A 624 14.55 33.15 16.40
N MET A 625 13.62 33.89 15.80
CA MET A 625 13.95 34.94 14.82
C MET A 625 14.21 36.32 15.44
N TRP A 626 14.28 36.42 16.79
CA TRP A 626 14.63 37.67 17.51
C TRP A 626 15.89 37.48 18.39
#